data_05739a291e0c1b87bd3af839215ba142
#
_entry.id   05739a291e0c1b87bd3af839215ba142
#
_cell.length_a   1.000
_cell.length_b   1.000
_cell.length_c   1.000
_cell.angle_alpha   90.00
_cell.angle_beta   90.00
_cell.angle_gamma   90.00
#
_symmetry.space_group_name_H-M   'P 1'
#
loop_
_entity.id
_entity.type
_entity.pdbx_description
1 polymer ?
#
loop_
_entity_poly.entity_id
_entity_poly.type
_entity_poly.pdbx_seq_one_letter_code
_entity_poly.pdbx_strand_id
1 'polypeptide(L)'
;MPEAARIPFVAVYGLLQPVLPAALVVPTLPIWKVIYVLRALGWYALLPLLILSTIAGASLPVEKNRAESRRSIFIWLSLLVWTWILLAALRGGGDQWDNPRYRTIQFMWQALIAGCVWVWWRETRNAWFMRVVACEVVFILIFTQWYASRYFYVGGQLPFAVMIALIVGLWGTILGGGLWLDKMRKQPRAM
;
A
#
# COMPACT_ATOMS: atom_id res chain seq x y z
N MET A 1 11.29 -5.28 -21.61
CA MET A 1 11.35 -4.25 -20.57
C MET A 1 12.79 -3.84 -20.39
N PRO A 2 13.16 -2.56 -20.35
CA PRO A 2 14.55 -2.13 -20.13
C PRO A 2 15.04 -2.64 -18.77
N GLU A 3 16.29 -3.07 -18.69
CA GLU A 3 16.85 -3.69 -17.48
C GLU A 3 16.82 -2.75 -16.27
N ALA A 4 17.03 -1.46 -16.49
CA ALA A 4 16.93 -0.42 -15.47
C ALA A 4 15.52 -0.28 -14.85
N ALA A 5 14.46 -0.63 -15.57
CA ALA A 5 13.09 -0.58 -15.07
C ALA A 5 12.66 -1.89 -14.39
N ARG A 6 13.44 -2.96 -14.49
CA ARG A 6 13.10 -4.28 -13.94
C ARG A 6 13.04 -4.28 -12.41
N ILE A 7 14.08 -3.74 -11.77
CA ILE A 7 14.18 -3.73 -10.30
C ILE A 7 13.05 -2.93 -9.66
N PRO A 8 12.81 -1.65 -10.03
CA PRO A 8 11.69 -0.90 -9.46
C PRO A 8 10.33 -1.53 -9.77
N PHE A 9 10.15 -2.11 -10.95
CA PHE A 9 8.91 -2.83 -11.27
C PHE A 9 8.69 -4.04 -10.36
N VAL A 10 9.73 -4.88 -10.18
CA VAL A 10 9.64 -6.06 -9.30
C VAL A 10 9.36 -5.65 -7.85
N ALA A 11 9.98 -4.58 -7.36
CA ALA A 11 9.74 -4.07 -6.02
C ALA A 11 8.29 -3.60 -5.82
N VAL A 12 7.76 -2.79 -6.75
CA VAL A 12 6.37 -2.30 -6.69
C VAL A 12 5.38 -3.44 -6.86
N TYR A 13 5.61 -4.34 -7.82
CA TYR A 13 4.75 -5.50 -8.03
C TYR A 13 4.75 -6.42 -6.80
N GLY A 14 5.94 -6.70 -6.25
CA GLY A 14 6.08 -7.49 -5.03
C GLY A 14 5.40 -6.84 -3.80
N LEU A 15 5.42 -5.51 -3.71
CA LEU A 15 4.72 -4.78 -2.66
C LEU A 15 3.20 -4.95 -2.75
N LEU A 16 2.65 -4.96 -3.96
CA LEU A 16 1.21 -5.09 -4.20
C LEU A 16 0.70 -6.53 -4.10
N GLN A 17 1.60 -7.53 -4.08
CA GLN A 17 1.21 -8.93 -3.91
C GLN A 17 0.82 -9.26 -2.45
N PRO A 18 -0.07 -10.25 -2.20
CA PRO A 18 -0.83 -11.04 -3.17
C PRO A 18 -1.93 -10.19 -3.81
N VAL A 19 -2.04 -10.27 -5.13
CA VAL A 19 -3.06 -9.51 -5.85
C VAL A 19 -4.38 -10.29 -5.79
N LEU A 20 -5.43 -9.66 -5.27
CA LEU A 20 -6.71 -10.31 -5.00
C LEU A 20 -7.28 -11.06 -6.23
N PRO A 21 -7.33 -10.50 -7.45
CA PRO A 21 -7.84 -11.23 -8.61
C PRO A 21 -7.05 -12.50 -8.94
N ALA A 22 -5.72 -12.44 -8.83
CA ALA A 22 -4.88 -13.61 -9.05
C ALA A 22 -5.13 -14.71 -8.01
N ALA A 23 -5.38 -14.35 -6.75
CA ALA A 23 -5.72 -15.29 -5.68
C ALA A 23 -7.01 -16.09 -5.98
N LEU A 24 -7.96 -15.49 -6.72
CA LEU A 24 -9.20 -16.15 -7.11
C LEU A 24 -9.02 -17.15 -8.25
N VAL A 25 -8.05 -16.93 -9.14
CA VAL A 25 -7.86 -17.68 -10.39
C VAL A 25 -6.87 -18.83 -10.25
N VAL A 26 -5.92 -18.74 -9.32
CA VAL A 26 -4.91 -19.80 -9.14
C VAL A 26 -5.59 -21.17 -8.93
N PRO A 27 -5.25 -22.19 -9.76
CA PRO A 27 -5.82 -23.53 -9.65
C PRO A 27 -5.20 -24.25 -8.44
N THR A 28 -5.84 -24.12 -7.29
CA THR A 28 -5.40 -24.75 -6.04
C THR A 28 -6.58 -25.38 -5.32
N LEU A 29 -6.29 -26.21 -4.32
CA LEU A 29 -7.30 -26.76 -3.42
C LEU A 29 -8.10 -25.62 -2.76
N PRO A 30 -9.41 -25.81 -2.52
CA PRO A 30 -10.29 -24.75 -1.99
C PRO A 30 -9.75 -24.08 -0.73
N ILE A 31 -9.14 -24.84 0.18
CA ILE A 31 -8.57 -24.32 1.42
C ILE A 31 -7.43 -23.31 1.16
N TRP A 32 -6.56 -23.60 0.22
CA TRP A 32 -5.48 -22.71 -0.16
C TRP A 32 -5.99 -21.43 -0.81
N LYS A 33 -7.06 -21.52 -1.61
CA LYS A 33 -7.73 -20.38 -2.20
C LYS A 33 -8.26 -19.43 -1.12
N VAL A 34 -8.92 -19.96 -0.08
CA VAL A 34 -9.38 -19.17 1.07
C VAL A 34 -8.21 -18.47 1.77
N ILE A 35 -7.12 -19.19 2.01
CA ILE A 35 -5.92 -18.62 2.64
C ILE A 35 -5.33 -17.48 1.79
N TYR A 36 -5.29 -17.63 0.46
CA TYR A 36 -4.82 -16.56 -0.43
C TYR A 36 -5.69 -15.31 -0.37
N VAL A 37 -7.00 -15.51 -0.43
CA VAL A 37 -7.95 -14.39 -0.35
C VAL A 37 -7.81 -13.66 0.98
N LEU A 38 -7.75 -14.39 2.10
CA LEU A 38 -7.56 -13.81 3.42
C LEU A 38 -6.23 -13.06 3.56
N ARG A 39 -5.14 -13.61 3.01
CA ARG A 39 -3.83 -12.93 2.96
C ARG A 39 -3.88 -11.64 2.16
N ALA A 40 -4.55 -11.67 1.00
CA ALA A 40 -4.70 -10.48 0.16
C ALA A 40 -5.52 -9.40 0.86
N LEU A 41 -6.67 -9.76 1.43
CA LEU A 41 -7.51 -8.82 2.18
C LEU A 41 -6.78 -8.24 3.40
N GLY A 42 -6.10 -9.11 4.16
CA GLY A 42 -5.30 -8.67 5.32
C GLY A 42 -4.17 -7.72 4.91
N TRP A 43 -3.50 -7.99 3.79
CA TRP A 43 -2.45 -7.12 3.29
C TRP A 43 -2.98 -5.74 2.87
N TYR A 44 -4.06 -5.70 2.09
CA TYR A 44 -4.68 -4.45 1.67
C TYR A 44 -5.29 -3.66 2.85
N ALA A 45 -5.73 -4.33 3.91
CA ALA A 45 -6.14 -3.62 5.13
C ALA A 45 -4.96 -2.99 5.90
N LEU A 46 -3.77 -3.60 5.83
CA LEU A 46 -2.56 -3.11 6.51
C LEU A 46 -1.80 -2.06 5.69
N LEU A 47 -1.77 -2.19 4.38
CA LEU A 47 -0.91 -1.41 3.49
C LEU A 47 -1.11 0.12 3.63
N PRO A 48 -2.33 0.68 3.66
CA PRO A 48 -2.53 2.11 3.86
C PRO A 48 -1.98 2.61 5.19
N LEU A 49 -2.14 1.82 6.26
CA LEU A 49 -1.63 2.15 7.59
C LEU A 49 -0.09 2.14 7.61
N LEU A 50 0.53 1.15 6.96
CA LEU A 50 1.99 1.08 6.83
C LEU A 50 2.54 2.24 6.00
N ILE A 51 1.90 2.60 4.89
CA ILE A 51 2.30 3.76 4.07
C ILE A 51 2.26 5.04 4.92
N LEU A 52 1.23 5.21 5.72
CA LEU A 52 1.09 6.40 6.57
C LEU A 52 1.99 6.39 7.80
N SER A 53 2.63 5.27 8.14
CA SER A 53 3.53 5.20 9.29
C SER A 53 4.67 6.22 9.23
N THR A 54 5.17 6.50 8.03
CA THR A 54 6.22 7.50 7.79
C THR A 54 5.74 8.92 8.11
N ILE A 55 4.50 9.25 7.71
CA ILE A 55 3.87 10.57 7.97
C ILE A 55 3.49 10.69 9.45
N ALA A 56 2.88 9.64 10.02
CA ALA A 56 2.49 9.60 11.42
C ALA A 56 3.71 9.78 12.34
N GLY A 57 4.81 9.08 12.06
CA GLY A 57 6.05 9.23 12.82
C GLY A 57 6.60 10.67 12.82
N ALA A 58 6.49 11.37 11.69
CA ALA A 58 6.90 12.77 11.59
C ALA A 58 5.98 13.73 12.36
N SER A 59 4.69 13.35 12.52
CA SER A 59 3.64 14.20 13.11
C SER A 59 3.40 13.95 14.61
N LEU A 60 4.09 12.98 15.22
CA LEU A 60 3.97 12.74 16.67
C LEU A 60 4.48 13.95 17.45
N PRO A 61 3.73 14.42 18.48
CA PRO A 61 4.13 15.57 19.28
C PRO A 61 5.44 15.32 20.02
N VAL A 62 6.33 16.29 19.96
CA VAL A 62 7.64 16.26 20.65
C VAL A 62 7.45 16.85 22.05
N GLU A 63 7.10 16.05 23.00
CA GLU A 63 7.11 16.43 24.43
C GLU A 63 8.52 16.23 25.00
N LYS A 64 9.05 17.26 25.64
CA LYS A 64 10.47 17.60 25.80
C LYS A 64 11.45 16.54 26.34
N ASN A 65 11.04 15.39 26.92
CA ASN A 65 12.00 14.42 27.48
C ASN A 65 11.70 12.92 27.26
N ARG A 66 10.45 12.52 26.97
CA ARG A 66 10.09 11.10 26.69
C ARG A 66 9.60 10.88 25.28
N ALA A 67 9.10 11.90 24.65
CA ALA A 67 8.47 11.78 23.32
C ALA A 67 9.48 11.74 22.18
N GLU A 68 10.66 12.34 22.34
CA GLU A 68 11.73 12.24 21.35
C GLU A 68 12.23 10.81 21.20
N SER A 69 12.37 10.10 22.31
CA SER A 69 12.72 8.66 22.32
C SER A 69 11.62 7.81 21.67
N ARG A 70 10.34 8.06 21.99
CA ARG A 70 9.21 7.31 21.40
C ARG A 70 9.08 7.55 19.90
N ARG A 71 9.21 8.78 19.46
CA ARG A 71 9.20 9.16 18.04
C ARG A 71 10.34 8.49 17.29
N SER A 72 11.54 8.53 17.84
CA SER A 72 12.72 7.89 17.24
C SER A 72 12.53 6.38 17.12
N ILE A 73 12.09 5.72 18.19
CA ILE A 73 11.79 4.27 18.16
C ILE A 73 10.75 3.93 17.09
N PHE A 74 9.67 4.71 16.98
CA PHE A 74 8.62 4.48 16.00
C PHE A 74 9.15 4.64 14.56
N ILE A 75 9.95 5.67 14.29
CA ILE A 75 10.57 5.89 12.98
C ILE A 75 11.51 4.75 12.63
N TRP A 76 12.40 4.36 13.56
CA TRP A 76 13.33 3.26 13.34
C TRP A 76 12.62 1.93 13.10
N LEU A 77 11.57 1.63 13.88
CA LEU A 77 10.77 0.44 13.70
C LEU A 77 10.05 0.46 12.34
N SER A 78 9.51 1.60 11.94
CA SER A 78 8.87 1.78 10.63
C SER A 78 9.87 1.56 9.49
N LEU A 79 11.07 2.12 9.59
CA LEU A 79 12.14 1.91 8.60
C LEU A 79 12.57 0.44 8.52
N LEU A 80 12.73 -0.23 9.66
CA LEU A 80 13.09 -1.64 9.70
C LEU A 80 12.01 -2.51 9.02
N VAL A 81 10.75 -2.27 9.33
CA VAL A 81 9.63 -3.00 8.72
C VAL A 81 9.55 -2.74 7.22
N TRP A 82 9.71 -1.48 6.78
CA TRP A 82 9.70 -1.14 5.35
C TRP A 82 10.90 -1.75 4.60
N THR A 83 12.08 -1.71 5.20
CA THR A 83 13.27 -2.38 4.63
C THR A 83 13.01 -3.86 4.42
N TRP A 84 12.42 -4.53 5.42
CA TRP A 84 12.08 -5.95 5.30
C TRP A 84 11.02 -6.22 4.22
N ILE A 85 9.97 -5.40 4.16
CA ILE A 85 8.92 -5.52 3.13
C ILE A 85 9.52 -5.37 1.72
N LEU A 86 10.41 -4.39 1.53
CA LEU A 86 11.07 -4.17 0.24
C LEU A 86 12.03 -5.30 -0.12
N LEU A 87 12.79 -5.81 0.84
CA LEU A 87 13.67 -6.97 0.63
C LEU A 87 12.86 -8.22 0.26
N ALA A 88 11.73 -8.46 0.95
CA ALA A 88 10.84 -9.57 0.62
C ALA A 88 10.23 -9.39 -0.79
N ALA A 89 9.83 -8.17 -1.14
CA ALA A 89 9.31 -7.83 -2.46
C ALA A 89 10.34 -8.05 -3.57
N LEU A 90 11.60 -7.66 -3.35
CA LEU A 90 12.68 -7.87 -4.31
C LEU A 90 13.05 -9.35 -4.46
N ARG A 91 13.10 -10.10 -3.35
CA ARG A 91 13.47 -11.52 -3.37
C ARG A 91 12.37 -12.40 -3.95
N GLY A 92 11.13 -12.18 -3.53
CA GLY A 92 9.96 -12.96 -3.95
C GLY A 92 9.15 -12.30 -5.06
N GLY A 93 9.65 -11.22 -5.67
CA GLY A 93 8.94 -10.42 -6.65
C GLY A 93 8.56 -11.21 -7.89
N GLY A 94 7.29 -11.55 -8.03
CA GLY A 94 6.73 -12.41 -9.07
C GLY A 94 6.18 -13.72 -8.52
N ASP A 95 6.65 -14.20 -7.39
CA ASP A 95 6.12 -15.37 -6.72
C ASP A 95 5.01 -14.98 -5.73
N GLN A 96 3.79 -15.48 -6.00
CA GLN A 96 2.63 -15.19 -5.16
C GLN A 96 2.64 -15.95 -3.81
N TRP A 97 3.50 -16.97 -3.66
CA TRP A 97 3.61 -17.76 -2.44
C TRP A 97 4.70 -17.25 -1.52
N ASP A 98 5.89 -17.07 -2.05
CA ASP A 98 7.08 -16.77 -1.25
C ASP A 98 7.09 -15.34 -0.73
N ASN A 99 6.69 -14.36 -1.54
CA ASN A 99 6.68 -12.97 -1.13
C ASN A 99 5.76 -12.72 0.09
N PRO A 100 4.49 -13.13 0.11
CA PRO A 100 3.65 -13.00 1.31
C PRO A 100 4.21 -13.75 2.52
N ARG A 101 4.80 -14.92 2.33
CA ARG A 101 5.39 -15.72 3.40
C ARG A 101 6.58 -15.00 4.06
N TYR A 102 7.48 -14.43 3.28
CA TYR A 102 8.61 -13.67 3.83
C TYR A 102 8.16 -12.40 4.57
N ARG A 103 7.14 -11.71 4.10
CA ARG A 103 6.59 -10.54 4.79
C ARG A 103 5.97 -10.88 6.14
N THR A 104 5.34 -12.03 6.29
CA THR A 104 4.69 -12.44 7.55
C THR A 104 5.67 -12.67 8.70
N ILE A 105 6.97 -12.83 8.44
CA ILE A 105 7.99 -12.96 9.49
C ILE A 105 7.98 -11.72 10.41
N GLN A 106 7.72 -10.54 9.86
CA GLN A 106 7.65 -9.28 10.60
C GLN A 106 6.20 -8.85 10.94
N PHE A 107 5.24 -9.79 10.87
CA PHE A 107 3.82 -9.45 11.01
C PHE A 107 3.49 -8.77 12.34
N MET A 108 4.11 -9.18 13.45
CA MET A 108 3.88 -8.58 14.75
C MET A 108 4.25 -7.08 14.75
N TRP A 109 5.38 -6.72 14.16
CA TRP A 109 5.81 -5.33 14.04
C TRP A 109 4.95 -4.53 13.08
N GLN A 110 4.52 -5.14 11.98
CA GLN A 110 3.58 -4.53 11.04
C GLN A 110 2.24 -4.23 11.73
N ALA A 111 1.71 -5.18 12.51
CA ALA A 111 0.46 -5.01 13.26
C ALA A 111 0.59 -3.92 14.33
N LEU A 112 1.72 -3.88 15.04
CA LEU A 112 2.00 -2.84 16.04
C LEU A 112 2.01 -1.44 15.41
N ILE A 113 2.76 -1.26 14.31
CA ILE A 113 2.83 0.00 13.58
C ILE A 113 1.44 0.40 13.06
N ALA A 114 0.73 -0.54 12.44
CA ALA A 114 -0.61 -0.30 11.91
C ALA A 114 -1.59 0.13 13.02
N GLY A 115 -1.53 -0.52 14.20
CA GLY A 115 -2.32 -0.15 15.37
C GLY A 115 -2.02 1.27 15.85
N CYS A 116 -0.74 1.65 15.96
CA CYS A 116 -0.34 3.00 16.33
C CYS A 116 -0.82 4.05 15.32
N VAL A 117 -0.70 3.75 14.02
CA VAL A 117 -1.16 4.65 12.95
C VAL A 117 -2.69 4.77 12.94
N TRP A 118 -3.39 3.67 13.21
CA TRP A 118 -4.85 3.67 13.31
C TRP A 118 -5.34 4.59 14.44
N VAL A 119 -4.72 4.49 15.64
CA VAL A 119 -5.02 5.38 16.78
C VAL A 119 -4.73 6.83 16.41
N TRP A 120 -3.54 7.10 15.88
CA TRP A 120 -3.14 8.44 15.41
C TRP A 120 -4.14 9.00 14.40
N TRP A 121 -4.57 8.21 13.41
CA TRP A 121 -5.55 8.64 12.43
C TRP A 121 -6.92 8.94 13.06
N ARG A 122 -7.36 8.10 13.99
CA ARG A 122 -8.64 8.33 14.70
C ARG A 122 -8.64 9.65 15.47
N GLU A 123 -7.54 10.01 16.06
CA GLU A 123 -7.36 11.25 16.82
C GLU A 123 -7.24 12.48 15.91
N THR A 124 -6.41 12.40 14.89
CA THR A 124 -6.11 13.53 14.00
C THR A 124 -7.09 13.72 12.86
N ARG A 125 -7.82 12.66 12.49
CA ARG A 125 -8.69 12.62 11.29
C ARG A 125 -7.97 13.10 10.03
N ASN A 126 -6.69 12.77 9.91
CA ASN A 126 -5.86 13.20 8.79
C ASN A 126 -6.42 12.68 7.46
N ALA A 127 -6.67 13.60 6.52
CA ALA A 127 -7.27 13.30 5.22
C ALA A 127 -6.39 12.40 4.33
N TRP A 128 -5.07 12.34 4.60
CA TRP A 128 -4.16 11.51 3.83
C TRP A 128 -4.48 10.02 3.92
N PHE A 129 -5.03 9.55 5.05
CA PHE A 129 -5.48 8.16 5.17
C PHE A 129 -6.50 7.82 4.08
N MET A 130 -7.56 8.64 3.95
CA MET A 130 -8.59 8.38 2.95
C MET A 130 -8.07 8.52 1.51
N ARG A 131 -7.07 9.38 1.27
CA ARG A 131 -6.43 9.51 -0.06
C ARG A 131 -5.63 8.26 -0.41
N VAL A 132 -4.87 7.71 0.54
CA VAL A 132 -4.12 6.46 0.32
C VAL A 132 -5.07 5.29 0.11
N VAL A 133 -6.12 5.18 0.92
CA VAL A 133 -7.17 4.15 0.72
C VAL A 133 -7.84 4.32 -0.65
N ALA A 134 -8.15 5.54 -1.07
CA ALA A 134 -8.74 5.79 -2.41
C ALA A 134 -7.79 5.36 -3.54
N CYS A 135 -6.49 5.63 -3.42
CA CYS A 135 -5.49 5.16 -4.38
C CYS A 135 -5.44 3.62 -4.44
N GLU A 136 -5.53 2.96 -3.31
CA GLU A 136 -5.55 1.50 -3.23
C GLU A 136 -6.83 0.91 -3.85
N VAL A 137 -7.99 1.48 -3.56
CA VAL A 137 -9.27 1.07 -4.17
C VAL A 137 -9.23 1.24 -5.69
N VAL A 138 -8.72 2.37 -6.19
CA VAL A 138 -8.52 2.61 -7.63
C VAL A 138 -7.63 1.52 -8.24
N PHE A 139 -6.51 1.20 -7.60
CA PHE A 139 -5.64 0.12 -8.06
C PHE A 139 -6.38 -1.22 -8.11
N ILE A 140 -7.06 -1.61 -7.04
CA ILE A 140 -7.79 -2.88 -6.96
C ILE A 140 -8.84 -2.97 -8.05
N LEU A 141 -9.64 -1.92 -8.26
CA LEU A 141 -10.72 -1.91 -9.25
C LEU A 141 -10.19 -2.03 -10.69
N ILE A 142 -9.20 -1.19 -11.06
CA ILE A 142 -8.66 -1.17 -12.42
C ILE A 142 -7.89 -2.45 -12.70
N PHE A 143 -7.07 -2.90 -11.76
CA PHE A 143 -6.31 -4.14 -11.92
C PHE A 143 -7.22 -5.36 -11.97
N THR A 144 -8.29 -5.40 -11.16
CA THR A 144 -9.29 -6.48 -11.20
C THR A 144 -10.01 -6.52 -12.54
N GLN A 145 -10.43 -5.36 -13.07
CA GLN A 145 -11.04 -5.26 -14.39
C GLN A 145 -10.08 -5.74 -15.49
N TRP A 146 -8.83 -5.28 -15.48
CA TRP A 146 -7.82 -5.70 -16.43
C TRP A 146 -7.56 -7.20 -16.37
N TYR A 147 -7.46 -7.75 -15.16
CA TYR A 147 -7.23 -9.18 -14.94
C TYR A 147 -8.44 -10.02 -15.39
N ALA A 148 -9.66 -9.60 -15.03
CA ALA A 148 -10.90 -10.28 -15.42
C ALA A 148 -11.09 -10.28 -16.94
N SER A 149 -10.80 -9.18 -17.63
CA SER A 149 -10.89 -9.12 -19.09
C SER A 149 -9.92 -10.10 -19.78
N ARG A 150 -8.77 -10.35 -19.18
CA ARG A 150 -7.73 -11.19 -19.75
C ARG A 150 -7.94 -12.69 -19.51
N TYR A 151 -8.45 -13.06 -18.33
CA TYR A 151 -8.60 -14.47 -17.92
C TYR A 151 -10.03 -14.99 -18.02
N PHE A 152 -11.02 -14.10 -17.91
CA PHE A 152 -12.44 -14.47 -17.98
C PHE A 152 -13.15 -13.89 -19.20
N TYR A 153 -12.46 -13.11 -20.02
CA TYR A 153 -13.03 -12.45 -21.21
C TYR A 153 -14.23 -11.55 -20.90
N VAL A 154 -14.25 -10.94 -19.72
CA VAL A 154 -15.30 -10.03 -19.27
C VAL A 154 -14.89 -8.59 -19.55
N GLY A 155 -15.63 -7.90 -20.42
CA GLY A 155 -15.38 -6.50 -20.80
C GLY A 155 -14.24 -6.31 -21.81
N GLY A 156 -13.90 -5.05 -22.09
CA GLY A 156 -12.86 -4.69 -23.06
C GLY A 156 -11.45 -4.96 -22.53
N GLN A 157 -10.60 -5.55 -23.35
CA GLN A 157 -9.20 -5.80 -23.02
C GLN A 157 -8.38 -4.51 -23.18
N LEU A 158 -7.93 -3.94 -22.07
CA LEU A 158 -7.01 -2.82 -22.08
C LEU A 158 -5.56 -3.30 -22.25
N PRO A 159 -4.74 -2.62 -23.09
CA PRO A 159 -3.30 -2.83 -23.09
C PRO A 159 -2.70 -2.55 -21.72
N PHE A 160 -1.68 -3.33 -21.32
CA PHE A 160 -1.03 -3.18 -20.00
C PHE A 160 -0.54 -1.74 -19.74
N ALA A 161 0.07 -1.09 -20.74
CA ALA A 161 0.55 0.28 -20.63
C ALA A 161 -0.59 1.28 -20.34
N VAL A 162 -1.76 1.08 -20.97
CA VAL A 162 -2.95 1.94 -20.75
C VAL A 162 -3.49 1.74 -19.34
N MET A 163 -3.55 0.49 -18.84
CA MET A 163 -3.95 0.20 -17.48
C MET A 163 -3.05 0.92 -16.46
N ILE A 164 -1.72 0.81 -16.62
CA ILE A 164 -0.76 1.49 -15.74
C ILE A 164 -0.92 3.01 -15.83
N ALA A 165 -1.06 3.57 -17.02
CA ALA A 165 -1.25 5.01 -17.21
C ALA A 165 -2.52 5.51 -16.52
N LEU A 166 -3.61 4.75 -16.57
CA LEU A 166 -4.86 5.08 -15.86
C LEU A 166 -4.67 5.07 -14.34
N ILE A 167 -4.01 4.04 -13.79
CA ILE A 167 -3.74 3.97 -12.35
C ILE A 167 -2.89 5.16 -11.89
N VAL A 168 -1.77 5.41 -12.57
CA VAL A 168 -0.85 6.50 -12.24
C VAL A 168 -1.53 7.88 -12.40
N GLY A 169 -2.32 8.07 -13.46
CA GLY A 169 -3.07 9.29 -13.69
C GLY A 169 -4.09 9.56 -12.59
N LEU A 170 -4.88 8.56 -12.21
CA LEU A 170 -5.86 8.70 -11.12
C LEU A 170 -5.18 8.90 -9.75
N TRP A 171 -4.08 8.21 -9.47
CA TRP A 171 -3.28 8.47 -8.27
C TRP A 171 -2.75 9.90 -8.26
N GLY A 172 -2.24 10.39 -9.40
CA GLY A 172 -1.78 11.77 -9.55
C GLY A 172 -2.89 12.79 -9.26
N THR A 173 -4.11 12.55 -9.73
CA THR A 173 -5.27 13.42 -9.45
C THR A 173 -5.69 13.37 -7.99
N ILE A 174 -5.73 12.20 -7.36
CA ILE A 174 -6.10 12.05 -5.93
C ILE A 174 -5.07 12.73 -5.04
N LEU A 175 -3.78 12.43 -5.25
CA LEU A 175 -2.72 12.96 -4.39
C LEU A 175 -2.42 14.42 -4.70
N GLY A 176 -2.31 14.80 -5.97
CA GLY A 176 -2.06 16.18 -6.39
C GLY A 176 -3.22 17.12 -6.07
N GLY A 177 -4.46 16.68 -6.35
CA GLY A 177 -5.66 17.42 -5.94
C GLY A 177 -5.76 17.56 -4.43
N GLY A 178 -5.36 16.52 -3.68
CA GLY A 178 -5.27 16.56 -2.24
C GLY A 178 -4.28 17.60 -1.72
N LEU A 179 -3.07 17.65 -2.29
CA LEU A 179 -2.05 18.66 -1.95
C LEU A 179 -2.54 20.08 -2.27
N TRP A 180 -3.16 20.26 -3.43
CA TRP A 180 -3.70 21.55 -3.83
C TRP A 180 -4.80 22.04 -2.89
N LEU A 181 -5.75 21.19 -2.52
CA LEU A 181 -6.81 21.49 -1.55
C LEU A 181 -6.24 21.86 -0.17
N ASP A 182 -5.21 21.14 0.31
CA ASP A 182 -4.57 21.42 1.58
C ASP A 182 -3.85 22.78 1.57
N LYS A 183 -3.23 23.14 0.42
CA LYS A 183 -2.60 24.44 0.22
C LYS A 183 -3.63 25.58 0.25
N MET A 184 -4.77 25.40 -0.44
CA MET A 184 -5.85 26.39 -0.46
C MET A 184 -6.46 26.62 0.93
N ARG A 185 -6.61 25.56 1.72
CA ARG A 185 -7.15 25.66 3.10
C ARG A 185 -6.20 26.38 4.08
N LYS A 186 -4.89 26.34 3.81
CA LYS A 186 -3.88 27.00 4.66
C LYS A 186 -3.68 28.48 4.34
N GLN A 187 -4.18 28.97 3.21
CA GLN A 187 -4.16 30.40 2.91
C GLN A 187 -5.22 31.11 3.79
N PRO A 188 -4.82 32.03 4.71
CA PRO A 188 -5.80 32.82 5.44
C PRO A 188 -6.63 33.61 4.42
N ARG A 189 -7.96 33.58 4.56
CA ARG A 189 -8.85 34.47 3.83
C ARG A 189 -8.42 35.88 4.19
N ALA A 190 -7.73 36.56 3.28
CA ALA A 190 -7.53 37.98 3.39
C ALA A 190 -8.92 38.62 3.43
N MET A 191 -9.32 39.07 4.61
CA MET A 191 -10.46 39.98 4.78
C MET A 191 -9.98 41.40 4.55
#